data_4f0b3d7d5cb6183ab2c5302303fd15fa
#
_entry.id   4f0b3d7d5cb6183ab2c5302303fd15fa
#
_cell.length_a   1.000
_cell.length_b   1.000
_cell.length_c   1.000
_cell.angle_alpha   90.00
_cell.angle_beta   90.00
_cell.angle_gamma   90.00
#
_symmetry.space_group_name_H-M   'P 1'
#
loop_
_entity.id
_entity.type
_entity.pdbx_description
1 polymer ?
#
loop_
_entity_poly.entity_id
_entity_poly.type
_entity_poly.pdbx_seq_one_letter_code
_entity_poly.pdbx_strand_id
1 'polypeptide(L)'
;MLDIKLIRQSPEEVKEGLKKRNFDIALVDDILMLDTKRREILKELEEGRAEVNKKSKEKPSPAEIENLKKLKNKIKDLEDELGLAEKNLDEKMYQLPNLPL
;
A
#
# COMPACT_ATOMS: atom_id res chain seq x y z
N MET A 1 17.39 8.36 -3.41
CA MET A 1 16.31 7.37 -3.59
C MET A 1 15.31 7.87 -4.63
N LEU A 2 14.88 7.00 -5.53
CA LEU A 2 13.88 7.37 -6.54
C LEU A 2 12.52 7.62 -5.89
N ASP A 3 11.78 8.59 -6.45
CA ASP A 3 10.41 8.85 -6.04
C ASP A 3 9.49 7.77 -6.64
N ILE A 4 8.64 7.19 -5.82
CA ILE A 4 7.69 6.18 -6.27
C ILE A 4 6.71 6.71 -7.32
N LYS A 5 6.39 8.00 -7.28
CA LYS A 5 5.54 8.65 -8.29
C LYS A 5 6.17 8.55 -9.68
N LEU A 6 7.48 8.72 -9.76
CA LEU A 6 8.21 8.62 -11.01
C LEU A 6 8.17 7.18 -11.56
N ILE A 7 8.31 6.19 -10.67
CA ILE A 7 8.21 4.78 -11.05
C ILE A 7 6.82 4.46 -11.61
N ARG A 8 5.77 5.02 -11.03
CA ARG A 8 4.39 4.83 -11.51
C ARG A 8 4.14 5.50 -12.86
N GLN A 9 4.65 6.71 -13.04
CA GLN A 9 4.39 7.51 -14.25
C GLN A 9 5.24 7.07 -15.43
N SER A 10 6.48 6.71 -15.18
CA SER A 10 7.46 6.40 -16.23
C SER A 10 8.27 5.16 -15.90
N PRO A 11 7.60 3.98 -15.73
CA PRO A 11 8.32 2.76 -15.36
C PRO A 11 9.33 2.33 -16.40
N GLU A 12 9.08 2.56 -17.69
CA GLU A 12 10.00 2.20 -18.75
C GLU A 12 11.29 3.00 -18.71
N GLU A 13 11.20 4.31 -18.43
CA GLU A 13 12.37 5.16 -18.28
C GLU A 13 13.23 4.75 -17.09
N VAL A 14 12.59 4.41 -15.97
CA VAL A 14 13.28 3.92 -14.78
C VAL A 14 13.99 2.60 -15.07
N LYS A 15 13.29 1.67 -15.75
CA LYS A 15 13.89 0.38 -16.15
C LYS A 15 15.08 0.56 -17.07
N GLU A 16 15.01 1.46 -18.04
CA GLU A 16 16.14 1.76 -18.93
C GLU A 16 17.33 2.31 -18.16
N GLY A 17 17.09 3.25 -17.22
CA GLY A 17 18.15 3.78 -16.38
C GLY A 17 18.83 2.72 -15.53
N LEU A 18 18.06 1.80 -14.96
CA LEU A 18 18.57 0.69 -14.15
C LEU A 18 19.32 -0.32 -15.01
N LYS A 19 18.82 -0.61 -16.20
CA LYS A 19 19.46 -1.52 -17.15
C LYS A 19 20.85 -1.01 -17.57
N LYS A 20 20.98 0.30 -17.80
CA LYS A 20 22.27 0.93 -18.12
C LYS A 20 23.28 0.80 -16.99
N ARG A 21 22.81 0.64 -15.75
CA ARG A 21 23.65 0.45 -14.56
C ARG A 21 23.82 -1.02 -14.17
N ASN A 22 23.40 -1.95 -15.02
CA ASN A 22 23.37 -3.40 -14.73
C ASN A 22 22.58 -3.75 -13.48
N PHE A 23 21.53 -3.01 -13.20
CA PHE A 23 20.66 -3.25 -12.05
C PHE A 23 19.50 -4.16 -12.45
N ASP A 24 18.96 -4.91 -11.48
CA ASP A 24 17.84 -5.82 -11.74
C ASP A 24 16.54 -5.03 -11.96
N ILE A 25 16.02 -5.07 -13.18
CA ILE A 25 14.78 -4.39 -13.55
C ILE A 25 13.54 -5.06 -12.94
N ALA A 26 13.64 -6.31 -12.51
CA ALA A 26 12.54 -6.99 -11.81
C ALA A 26 12.20 -6.30 -10.48
N LEU A 27 13.17 -5.60 -9.88
CA LEU A 27 12.95 -4.81 -8.67
C LEU A 27 11.91 -3.71 -8.88
N VAL A 28 11.89 -3.09 -10.06
CA VAL A 28 10.89 -2.07 -10.41
C VAL A 28 9.49 -2.68 -10.43
N ASP A 29 9.34 -3.86 -11.03
CA ASP A 29 8.06 -4.56 -11.07
C ASP A 29 7.58 -4.96 -9.67
N ASP A 30 8.49 -5.40 -8.80
CA ASP A 30 8.19 -5.71 -7.40
C ASP A 30 7.69 -4.48 -6.65
N ILE A 31 8.32 -3.34 -6.85
CA ILE A 31 7.93 -2.07 -6.23
C ILE A 31 6.53 -1.66 -6.69
N LEU A 32 6.24 -1.77 -7.98
CA LEU A 32 4.93 -1.44 -8.52
C LEU A 32 3.84 -2.35 -7.96
N MET A 33 4.12 -3.63 -7.83
CA MET A 33 3.20 -4.60 -7.25
C MET A 33 2.91 -4.29 -5.78
N LEU A 34 3.95 -4.01 -4.99
CA LEU A 34 3.81 -3.64 -3.58
C LEU A 34 3.06 -2.32 -3.40
N ASP A 35 3.30 -1.34 -4.27
CA ASP A 35 2.58 -0.07 -4.25
C ASP A 35 1.10 -0.25 -4.55
N THR A 36 0.75 -1.05 -5.55
CA THR A 36 -0.63 -1.37 -5.87
C THR A 36 -1.33 -2.07 -4.71
N LYS A 37 -0.67 -3.05 -4.11
CA LYS A 37 -1.18 -3.76 -2.94
C LYS A 37 -1.41 -2.81 -1.77
N ARG A 38 -0.46 -1.93 -1.50
CA ARG A 38 -0.57 -0.93 -0.44
C ARG A 38 -1.79 -0.03 -0.64
N ARG A 39 -2.02 0.42 -1.87
CA ARG A 39 -3.17 1.27 -2.22
C ARG A 39 -4.49 0.55 -2.05
N GLU A 40 -4.57 -0.72 -2.44
CA GLU A 40 -5.76 -1.54 -2.26
C GLU A 40 -6.10 -1.72 -0.79
N ILE A 41 -5.10 -2.03 0.04
CA ILE A 41 -5.26 -2.17 1.48
C ILE A 41 -5.72 -0.84 2.10
N LEU A 42 -5.10 0.26 1.71
CA LEU A 42 -5.44 1.59 2.20
C LEU A 42 -6.88 1.96 1.85
N LYS A 43 -7.33 1.66 0.65
CA LYS A 43 -8.70 1.89 0.21
C LYS A 43 -9.70 1.10 1.06
N GLU A 44 -9.45 -0.18 1.26
CA GLU A 44 -10.28 -1.04 2.10
C GLU A 44 -10.33 -0.53 3.55
N LEU A 45 -9.18 -0.08 4.06
CA LEU A 45 -9.07 0.47 5.40
C LEU A 45 -9.89 1.74 5.56
N GLU A 46 -9.81 2.67 4.61
CA GLU A 46 -10.60 3.90 4.63
C GLU A 46 -12.09 3.62 4.54
N GLU A 47 -12.50 2.71 3.66
CA GLU A 47 -13.90 2.29 3.52
C GLU A 47 -14.40 1.66 4.82
N GLY A 48 -13.59 0.79 5.45
CA GLY A 48 -13.93 0.15 6.71
C GLY A 48 -14.08 1.16 7.85
N ARG A 49 -13.18 2.12 7.95
CA ARG A 49 -13.24 3.19 8.96
C ARG A 49 -14.47 4.07 8.77
N ALA A 50 -14.79 4.42 7.53
CA ALA A 50 -15.98 5.20 7.21
C ALA A 50 -17.26 4.45 7.61
N GLU A 51 -17.32 3.17 7.35
CA GLU A 51 -18.45 2.32 7.72
C GLU A 51 -18.62 2.22 9.24
N VAL A 52 -17.52 2.03 9.98
CA VAL A 52 -17.54 2.01 11.44
C VAL A 52 -18.06 3.34 11.99
N ASN A 53 -17.57 4.46 11.48
CA ASN A 53 -17.99 5.78 11.92
C ASN A 53 -19.49 5.99 11.65
N LYS A 54 -19.97 5.61 10.49
CA LYS A 54 -21.37 5.72 10.11
C LYS A 54 -22.28 4.90 11.04
N LYS A 55 -21.93 3.64 11.26
CA LYS A 55 -22.69 2.72 12.10
C LYS A 55 -22.65 3.11 13.58
N SER A 56 -21.51 3.68 14.03
CA SER A 56 -21.36 4.13 15.42
C SER A 56 -22.18 5.36 15.76
N LYS A 57 -22.52 6.19 14.78
CA LYS A 57 -23.39 7.37 14.95
C LYS A 57 -24.87 7.00 15.08
N GLU A 58 -25.28 5.89 14.49
CA GLU A 58 -26.63 5.33 14.64
C GLU A 58 -26.61 4.46 15.89
N LYS A 59 -27.73 4.42 16.65
CA LYS A 59 -27.81 3.53 17.82
C LYS A 59 -27.81 2.08 17.33
N PRO A 60 -26.69 1.34 17.45
CA PRO A 60 -26.62 0.01 16.94
C PRO A 60 -27.44 -0.98 17.77
N SER A 61 -28.12 -1.90 17.10
CA SER A 61 -28.75 -3.04 17.74
C SER A 61 -27.66 -4.02 18.25
N PRO A 62 -27.98 -4.97 19.17
CA PRO A 62 -26.99 -5.95 19.61
C PRO A 62 -26.33 -6.73 18.50
N ALA A 63 -27.05 -7.06 17.43
CA ALA A 63 -26.50 -7.74 16.25
C ALA A 63 -25.52 -6.84 15.50
N GLU A 64 -25.81 -5.56 15.39
CA GLU A 64 -24.93 -4.58 14.75
C GLU A 64 -23.65 -4.36 15.57
N ILE A 65 -23.73 -4.40 16.89
CA ILE A 65 -22.57 -4.31 17.77
C ILE A 65 -21.59 -5.44 17.51
N GLU A 66 -22.07 -6.67 17.30
CA GLU A 66 -21.22 -7.80 16.94
C GLU A 66 -20.57 -7.61 15.57
N ASN A 67 -21.36 -7.12 14.61
CA ASN A 67 -20.83 -6.81 13.26
C ASN A 67 -19.76 -5.71 13.34
N LEU A 68 -19.95 -4.70 14.17
CA LEU A 68 -18.95 -3.64 14.38
C LEU A 68 -17.67 -4.19 15.00
N LYS A 69 -17.75 -5.14 15.92
CA LYS A 69 -16.57 -5.80 16.51
C LYS A 69 -15.78 -6.56 15.44
N LYS A 70 -16.49 -7.30 14.59
CA LYS A 70 -15.85 -8.03 13.47
C LYS A 70 -15.19 -7.06 12.49
N LEU A 71 -15.86 -5.96 12.18
CA LEU A 71 -15.33 -4.94 11.28
C LEU A 71 -14.10 -4.26 11.87
N LYS A 72 -14.11 -3.94 13.16
CA LYS A 72 -12.94 -3.37 13.85
C LYS A 72 -11.76 -4.33 13.86
N ASN A 73 -11.99 -5.63 14.05
CA ASN A 73 -10.94 -6.65 13.96
C ASN A 73 -10.36 -6.72 12.55
N LYS A 74 -11.21 -6.67 11.54
CA LYS A 74 -10.77 -6.62 10.14
C LYS A 74 -9.92 -5.40 9.84
N ILE A 75 -10.32 -4.23 10.36
CA ILE A 75 -9.56 -2.99 10.23
C ILE A 75 -8.18 -3.13 10.85
N LYS A 76 -8.09 -3.73 12.03
CA LYS A 76 -6.81 -3.97 12.70
C LYS A 76 -5.90 -4.87 11.87
N ASP A 77 -6.45 -5.93 11.31
CA ASP A 77 -5.71 -6.82 10.42
C ASP A 77 -5.21 -6.07 9.17
N LEU A 78 -6.05 -5.22 8.58
CA LEU A 78 -5.67 -4.38 7.44
C LEU A 78 -4.57 -3.39 7.81
N GLU A 79 -4.61 -2.79 9.00
CA GLU A 79 -3.55 -1.90 9.49
C GLU A 79 -2.21 -2.64 9.61
N ASP A 80 -2.23 -3.87 10.12
CA ASP A 80 -1.03 -4.70 10.22
C ASP A 80 -0.49 -5.05 8.82
N GLU A 81 -1.37 -5.43 7.90
CA GLU A 81 -0.99 -5.72 6.51
C GLU A 81 -0.42 -4.48 5.82
N LEU A 82 -1.02 -3.31 6.05
CA LEU A 82 -0.55 -2.04 5.50
C LEU A 82 0.86 -1.73 6.00
N GLY A 83 1.10 -1.89 7.31
CA GLY A 83 2.41 -1.69 7.89
C GLY A 83 3.48 -2.58 7.28
N LEU A 84 3.16 -3.87 7.06
CA LEU A 84 4.06 -4.83 6.40
C LEU A 84 4.31 -4.44 4.94
N ALA A 85 3.26 -4.05 4.21
CA ALA A 85 3.38 -3.64 2.81
C ALA A 85 4.25 -2.39 2.67
N GLU A 86 4.08 -1.40 3.55
CA GLU A 86 4.89 -0.19 3.57
C GLU A 86 6.35 -0.50 3.90
N LYS A 87 6.59 -1.36 4.87
CA LYS A 87 7.95 -1.78 5.24
C LYS A 87 8.65 -2.48 4.07
N ASN A 88 7.96 -3.42 3.42
CA ASN A 88 8.51 -4.14 2.27
C ASN A 88 8.79 -3.19 1.11
N LEU A 89 7.89 -2.23 0.87
CA LEU A 89 8.05 -1.23 -0.17
C LEU A 89 9.28 -0.35 0.11
N ASP A 90 9.43 0.13 1.33
CA ASP A 90 10.59 0.95 1.73
C ASP A 90 11.90 0.18 1.56
N GLU A 91 11.95 -1.08 1.97
CA GLU A 91 13.13 -1.92 1.80
C GLU A 91 13.51 -2.06 0.32
N LYS A 92 12.53 -2.26 -0.55
CA LYS A 92 12.77 -2.34 -2.00
C LYS A 92 13.21 -1.01 -2.58
N MET A 93 12.63 0.10 -2.14
CA MET A 93 13.02 1.44 -2.58
C MET A 93 14.46 1.78 -2.20
N TYR A 94 14.92 1.35 -1.01
CA TYR A 94 16.30 1.53 -0.59
C TYR A 94 17.32 0.79 -1.46
N GLN A 95 16.90 -0.29 -2.11
CA GLN A 95 17.76 -1.04 -3.02
C GLN A 95 17.98 -0.35 -4.36
N LEU A 96 17.12 0.62 -4.70
CA LEU A 96 17.24 1.37 -5.95
C LEU A 96 18.30 2.47 -5.85
N PRO A 97 19.17 2.65 -6.87
CA PRO A 97 20.05 3.79 -6.91
C PRO A 97 19.29 5.06 -7.28
N ASN A 98 19.84 6.22 -6.92
CA ASN A 98 19.33 7.49 -7.43
C ASN A 98 19.70 7.62 -8.91
N LEU A 99 18.69 7.77 -9.76
CA LEU A 99 18.89 7.98 -11.18
C LEU A 99 18.75 9.46 -11.50
N PRO A 100 19.70 10.05 -12.24
CA PRO A 100 19.51 11.41 -12.77
C PRO A 100 18.43 11.35 -13.86
N LEU A 101 17.51 12.25 -13.75
CA LEU A 101 16.39 12.33 -14.68
C LEU A 101 16.38 13.67 -15.36
#